data_98f8493421f869c64739e13ea0d565d8
#
_entry.id   98f8493421f869c64739e13ea0d565d8
#
_cell.length_a   1.000
_cell.length_b   1.000
_cell.length_c   1.000
_cell.angle_alpha   90.00
_cell.angle_beta   90.00
_cell.angle_gamma   90.00
#
_symmetry.space_group_name_H-M   'P 1'
#
loop_
_entity.id
_entity.type
_entity.pdbx_description
1 polymer ?
#
loop_
_entity_poly.entity_id
_entity_poly.type
_entity_poly.pdbx_seq_one_letter_code
_entity_poly.pdbx_strand_id
1 'polypeptide(L)'
;MNLLHPGQDGYTEEAAGFQTAVPTSPAAVVAAESAADVAAAVRYAAEHRLPVAVQATGHGLTAGTDGVLISTRRMTGVEIDVAARTARVEAGVRWEAVIEAAGRSGLAPLSGSSPDVGVVGYTLSGGFGLMARRYGRAADHVRALDVVTADGEIRRAEPGSDLFWALRGGRAGLGVVTAMEFDLLPVSDLYGGSLTFDSADVPAVLRAWRTWSAAAPDTLTTSLAVIQYPDLPMVPEPVRGRHIAQVRIAYLGEDGDDLVAPLRAVAPALADTLRPMPFTESGSIAAEPRQPHGYHGTNATVAQLNDAMLDAIVEHAGPGAAAPPVLIIDRLGGALARTPETPGVGWDSSAEFVVRALSMVGDDGVAAIRSAHAKLFDALAPWTAGRLLPFVYGEHAPEELAESVFPAADLRRLRELRSRYDAGNVFRAW
;
A
#
# COMPACT_ATOMS: atom_id res chain seq x y z
N MET A 1 28.15 -11.50 3.73
CA MET A 1 27.40 -10.71 2.74
C MET A 1 27.53 -11.38 1.36
N ASN A 2 26.45 -11.75 0.74
CA ASN A 2 26.41 -12.31 -0.61
C ASN A 2 26.19 -11.17 -1.62
N LEU A 3 27.25 -10.75 -2.33
CA LEU A 3 27.25 -9.66 -3.30
C LEU A 3 27.26 -10.24 -4.72
N LEU A 4 26.26 -9.91 -5.52
CA LEU A 4 26.07 -10.38 -6.87
C LEU A 4 26.23 -9.23 -7.88
N HIS A 5 26.95 -9.45 -8.96
CA HIS A 5 27.10 -8.49 -10.06
C HIS A 5 26.31 -8.93 -11.30
N PRO A 6 25.99 -8.00 -12.23
CA PRO A 6 25.34 -8.34 -13.48
C PRO A 6 26.00 -9.52 -14.21
N GLY A 7 25.19 -10.49 -14.63
CA GLY A 7 25.64 -11.70 -15.29
C GLY A 7 26.04 -12.87 -14.39
N GLN A 8 26.05 -12.69 -13.07
CA GLN A 8 26.24 -13.78 -12.11
C GLN A 8 24.92 -14.49 -11.81
N ASP A 9 25.01 -15.78 -11.48
CA ASP A 9 23.84 -16.59 -11.09
C ASP A 9 23.15 -15.99 -9.85
N GLY A 10 21.83 -15.91 -9.90
CA GLY A 10 21.00 -15.33 -8.83
C GLY A 10 20.82 -13.80 -8.87
N TYR A 11 21.61 -13.07 -9.68
CA TYR A 11 21.51 -11.60 -9.76
C TYR A 11 20.11 -11.17 -10.25
N THR A 12 19.62 -11.76 -11.32
CA THR A 12 18.31 -11.39 -11.91
C THR A 12 17.16 -11.70 -10.97
N GLU A 13 17.19 -12.85 -10.30
CA GLU A 13 16.18 -13.27 -9.34
C GLU A 13 16.13 -12.34 -8.13
N GLU A 14 17.29 -11.94 -7.61
CA GLU A 14 17.34 -11.04 -6.45
C GLU A 14 16.99 -9.60 -6.82
N ALA A 15 17.29 -9.14 -8.03
CA ALA A 15 16.93 -7.83 -8.54
C ALA A 15 15.43 -7.71 -8.89
N ALA A 16 14.79 -8.83 -9.25
CA ALA A 16 13.39 -8.83 -9.68
C ALA A 16 12.43 -8.41 -8.57
N GLY A 17 11.56 -7.44 -8.86
CA GLY A 17 10.45 -7.02 -8.00
C GLY A 17 9.09 -7.46 -8.54
N PHE A 18 8.04 -7.30 -7.71
CA PHE A 18 6.66 -7.51 -8.15
C PHE A 18 6.25 -6.47 -9.20
N GLN A 19 6.62 -5.20 -9.00
CA GLN A 19 6.44 -4.12 -9.97
C GLN A 19 7.51 -4.21 -11.05
N THR A 20 7.10 -4.52 -12.30
CA THR A 20 8.04 -4.73 -13.41
C THR A 20 8.18 -3.53 -14.34
N ALA A 21 7.34 -2.48 -14.22
CA ALA A 21 7.40 -1.30 -15.08
C ALA A 21 8.44 -0.26 -14.65
N VAL A 22 9.10 -0.44 -13.49
CA VAL A 22 10.17 0.46 -13.03
C VAL A 22 11.51 -0.13 -13.44
N PRO A 23 12.22 0.47 -14.41
CA PRO A 23 13.53 -0.02 -14.84
C PRO A 23 14.53 0.03 -13.67
N THR A 24 15.24 -1.06 -13.46
CA THR A 24 16.30 -1.13 -12.47
C THR A 24 17.49 -1.89 -13.03
N SER A 25 18.70 -1.38 -12.81
CA SER A 25 19.94 -1.98 -13.29
C SER A 25 21.04 -1.76 -12.24
N PRO A 26 20.91 -2.38 -11.05
CA PRO A 26 21.85 -2.16 -9.97
C PRO A 26 23.27 -2.60 -10.36
N ALA A 27 24.28 -1.80 -9.97
CA ALA A 27 25.68 -2.16 -10.15
C ALA A 27 26.04 -3.42 -9.35
N ALA A 28 25.35 -3.63 -8.23
CA ALA A 28 25.43 -4.85 -7.44
C ALA A 28 24.14 -5.11 -6.67
N VAL A 29 23.84 -6.37 -6.41
CA VAL A 29 22.73 -6.82 -5.56
C VAL A 29 23.30 -7.56 -4.37
N VAL A 30 22.84 -7.19 -3.16
CA VAL A 30 23.16 -7.92 -1.94
C VAL A 30 21.94 -8.74 -1.53
N ALA A 31 22.07 -10.07 -1.59
CA ALA A 31 21.09 -11.02 -1.06
C ALA A 31 21.28 -11.11 0.47
N ALA A 32 20.64 -10.22 1.23
CA ALA A 32 20.81 -10.15 2.67
C ALA A 32 20.01 -11.23 3.40
N GLU A 33 20.67 -11.91 4.34
CA GLU A 33 20.08 -12.92 5.23
C GLU A 33 20.05 -12.44 6.69
N SER A 34 20.70 -11.30 6.98
CA SER A 34 20.81 -10.74 8.34
C SER A 34 21.00 -9.23 8.34
N ALA A 35 20.75 -8.59 9.48
CA ALA A 35 21.07 -7.18 9.70
C ALA A 35 22.59 -6.88 9.51
N ALA A 36 23.45 -7.86 9.82
CA ALA A 36 24.89 -7.73 9.58
C ALA A 36 25.25 -7.67 8.10
N ASP A 37 24.55 -8.42 7.24
CA ASP A 37 24.72 -8.32 5.78
C ASP A 37 24.28 -6.96 5.27
N VAL A 38 23.14 -6.45 5.77
CA VAL A 38 22.64 -5.11 5.42
C VAL A 38 23.66 -4.05 5.84
N ALA A 39 24.22 -4.13 7.06
CA ALA A 39 25.23 -3.21 7.55
C ALA A 39 26.52 -3.25 6.68
N ALA A 40 26.95 -4.43 6.28
CA ALA A 40 28.09 -4.59 5.38
C ALA A 40 27.80 -4.01 3.97
N ALA A 41 26.59 -4.18 3.47
CA ALA A 41 26.16 -3.62 2.17
C ALA A 41 26.14 -2.08 2.18
N VAL A 42 25.62 -1.47 3.25
CA VAL A 42 25.60 -0.02 3.43
C VAL A 42 27.04 0.54 3.48
N ARG A 43 27.94 -0.07 4.25
CA ARG A 43 29.37 0.34 4.28
C ARG A 43 30.02 0.20 2.92
N TYR A 44 29.82 -0.93 2.24
CA TYR A 44 30.33 -1.15 0.88
C TYR A 44 29.85 -0.06 -0.08
N ALA A 45 28.56 0.26 -0.08
CA ALA A 45 28.00 1.30 -0.94
C ALA A 45 28.62 2.69 -0.63
N ALA A 46 28.75 3.04 0.65
CA ALA A 46 29.35 4.30 1.07
C ALA A 46 30.84 4.42 0.63
N GLU A 47 31.63 3.36 0.79
CA GLU A 47 33.03 3.31 0.36
C GLU A 47 33.18 3.49 -1.16
N HIS A 48 32.25 2.93 -1.93
CA HIS A 48 32.24 2.99 -3.40
C HIS A 48 31.46 4.19 -3.96
N ARG A 49 30.87 5.02 -3.10
CA ARG A 49 30.00 6.17 -3.47
C ARG A 49 28.83 5.76 -4.36
N LEU A 50 28.25 4.60 -4.08
CA LEU A 50 27.06 4.07 -4.77
C LEU A 50 25.82 4.37 -3.92
N PRO A 51 24.71 4.79 -4.53
CA PRO A 51 23.46 4.92 -3.80
C PRO A 51 22.89 3.53 -3.43
N VAL A 52 22.20 3.46 -2.30
CA VAL A 52 21.53 2.27 -1.80
C VAL A 52 20.03 2.36 -2.08
N ALA A 53 19.49 1.31 -2.66
CA ALA A 53 18.05 1.02 -2.69
C ALA A 53 17.77 -0.28 -1.93
N VAL A 54 16.55 -0.42 -1.43
CA VAL A 54 16.11 -1.58 -0.64
C VAL A 54 14.85 -2.18 -1.25
N GLN A 55 14.82 -3.49 -1.36
CA GLN A 55 13.67 -4.22 -1.86
C GLN A 55 13.43 -5.51 -1.08
N ALA A 56 12.18 -5.70 -0.60
CA ALA A 56 11.67 -7.00 -0.17
C ALA A 56 10.88 -7.64 -1.34
N THR A 57 9.61 -7.29 -1.48
CA THR A 57 8.74 -7.81 -2.55
C THR A 57 8.70 -6.93 -3.80
N GLY A 58 9.03 -5.65 -3.69
CA GLY A 58 9.03 -4.71 -4.80
C GLY A 58 7.65 -4.25 -5.28
N HIS A 59 6.58 -4.38 -4.48
CA HIS A 59 5.24 -3.89 -4.85
C HIS A 59 5.17 -2.37 -4.97
N GLY A 60 5.81 -1.63 -4.08
CA GLY A 60 5.72 -0.17 -4.00
C GLY A 60 6.88 0.57 -4.66
N LEU A 61 7.51 0.03 -5.71
CA LEU A 61 8.61 0.71 -6.38
C LEU A 61 8.14 1.99 -7.07
N THR A 62 8.83 3.10 -6.76
CA THR A 62 8.62 4.42 -7.36
C THR A 62 9.86 4.93 -8.09
N ALA A 63 11.00 4.25 -7.93
CA ALA A 63 12.24 4.53 -8.64
C ALA A 63 13.10 3.27 -8.72
N GLY A 64 13.82 3.12 -9.82
CA GLY A 64 14.87 2.10 -9.96
C GLY A 64 16.19 2.52 -9.32
N THR A 65 17.19 1.66 -9.38
CA THR A 65 18.55 1.96 -8.92
C THR A 65 19.60 1.52 -9.92
N ASP A 66 20.69 2.26 -9.96
CA ASP A 66 21.96 1.97 -10.63
C ASP A 66 23.10 1.69 -9.64
N GLY A 67 22.81 1.81 -8.34
CA GLY A 67 23.75 1.59 -7.24
C GLY A 67 23.71 0.17 -6.66
N VAL A 68 23.71 0.07 -5.35
CA VAL A 68 23.57 -1.19 -4.61
C VAL A 68 22.11 -1.42 -4.27
N LEU A 69 21.56 -2.54 -4.73
CA LEU A 69 20.25 -3.02 -4.32
C LEU A 69 20.40 -4.01 -3.16
N ILE A 70 19.83 -3.71 -2.01
CA ILE A 70 19.74 -4.64 -0.88
C ILE A 70 18.43 -5.39 -0.98
N SER A 71 18.49 -6.66 -1.37
CA SER A 71 17.36 -7.58 -1.34
C SER A 71 17.22 -8.17 0.06
N THR A 72 16.11 -7.89 0.72
CA THR A 72 15.80 -8.42 2.06
C THR A 72 14.90 -9.64 2.01
N ARG A 73 14.55 -10.16 0.83
CA ARG A 73 13.57 -11.26 0.63
C ARG A 73 13.88 -12.53 1.39
N ARG A 74 15.15 -12.75 1.79
CA ARG A 74 15.60 -13.92 2.54
C ARG A 74 15.47 -13.74 4.05
N MET A 75 15.21 -12.53 4.53
CA MET A 75 15.01 -12.23 5.94
C MET A 75 13.54 -12.47 6.30
N THR A 76 13.17 -13.71 6.61
CA THR A 76 11.77 -14.19 6.71
C THR A 76 11.34 -14.62 8.11
N GLY A 77 12.10 -14.28 9.14
CA GLY A 77 11.77 -14.60 10.53
C GLY A 77 10.47 -13.91 10.98
N VAL A 78 9.58 -14.69 11.61
CA VAL A 78 8.31 -14.25 12.23
C VAL A 78 8.21 -14.81 13.62
N GLU A 79 8.06 -13.95 14.61
CA GLU A 79 7.85 -14.30 16.02
C GLU A 79 6.52 -13.69 16.49
N ILE A 80 5.64 -14.48 17.08
CA ILE A 80 4.35 -14.04 17.64
C ILE A 80 4.40 -14.20 19.16
N ASP A 81 4.22 -13.10 19.89
CA ASP A 81 3.94 -13.13 21.32
C ASP A 81 2.43 -12.99 21.54
N VAL A 82 1.77 -14.11 21.80
CA VAL A 82 0.32 -14.16 22.00
C VAL A 82 -0.09 -13.42 23.28
N ALA A 83 0.73 -13.48 24.33
CA ALA A 83 0.42 -12.84 25.61
C ALA A 83 0.52 -11.31 25.51
N ALA A 84 1.55 -10.80 24.85
CA ALA A 84 1.74 -9.38 24.56
C ALA A 84 0.89 -8.89 23.38
N ARG A 85 0.34 -9.80 22.58
CA ARG A 85 -0.32 -9.53 21.28
C ARG A 85 0.56 -8.71 20.36
N THR A 86 1.78 -9.18 20.14
CA THR A 86 2.73 -8.54 19.24
C THR A 86 3.28 -9.52 18.22
N ALA A 87 3.74 -8.98 17.11
CA ALA A 87 4.56 -9.69 16.15
C ALA A 87 5.91 -8.97 16.00
N ARG A 88 7.00 -9.74 15.94
CA ARG A 88 8.29 -9.29 15.47
C ARG A 88 8.59 -9.98 14.15
N VAL A 89 8.90 -9.20 13.12
CA VAL A 89 9.15 -9.71 11.77
C VAL A 89 10.45 -9.15 11.21
N GLU A 90 11.13 -9.94 10.40
CA GLU A 90 12.25 -9.48 9.59
C GLU A 90 11.80 -8.82 8.29
N ALA A 91 12.70 -8.10 7.64
CA ALA A 91 12.38 -7.17 6.55
C ALA A 91 11.84 -7.79 5.26
N GLY A 92 12.04 -9.08 5.03
CA GLY A 92 11.55 -9.81 3.85
C GLY A 92 10.16 -10.43 4.01
N VAL A 93 9.59 -10.40 5.23
CA VAL A 93 8.33 -11.05 5.56
C VAL A 93 7.16 -10.44 4.78
N ARG A 94 6.28 -11.30 4.24
CA ARG A 94 5.01 -10.92 3.63
C ARG A 94 3.87 -11.01 4.65
N TRP A 95 2.79 -10.27 4.42
CA TRP A 95 1.61 -10.30 5.30
C TRP A 95 1.01 -11.69 5.44
N GLU A 96 1.01 -12.53 4.41
CA GLU A 96 0.51 -13.90 4.44
C GLU A 96 1.08 -14.69 5.63
N ALA A 97 2.40 -14.65 5.82
CA ALA A 97 3.06 -15.36 6.91
C ALA A 97 2.62 -14.88 8.31
N VAL A 98 2.41 -13.57 8.48
CA VAL A 98 1.93 -13.00 9.74
C VAL A 98 0.47 -13.32 9.98
N ILE A 99 -0.37 -13.20 8.94
CA ILE A 99 -1.80 -13.53 8.99
C ILE A 99 -2.00 -14.99 9.42
N GLU A 100 -1.27 -15.91 8.81
CA GLU A 100 -1.34 -17.33 9.15
C GLU A 100 -0.83 -17.61 10.57
N ALA A 101 0.32 -17.03 10.95
CA ALA A 101 0.93 -17.27 12.26
C ALA A 101 0.06 -16.70 13.40
N ALA A 102 -0.44 -15.47 13.26
CA ALA A 102 -1.28 -14.79 14.25
C ALA A 102 -2.69 -15.42 14.32
N GLY A 103 -3.24 -15.82 13.16
CA GLY A 103 -4.58 -16.44 13.05
C GLY A 103 -4.75 -17.71 13.87
N ARG A 104 -3.67 -18.49 14.09
CA ARG A 104 -3.69 -19.68 14.96
C ARG A 104 -4.07 -19.37 16.41
N SER A 105 -3.94 -18.11 16.82
CA SER A 105 -4.26 -17.63 18.17
C SER A 105 -5.41 -16.62 18.19
N GLY A 106 -6.21 -16.53 17.12
CA GLY A 106 -7.33 -15.59 17.01
C GLY A 106 -6.88 -14.13 16.94
N LEU A 107 -5.67 -13.87 16.46
CA LEU A 107 -5.11 -12.54 16.31
C LEU A 107 -4.95 -12.17 14.82
N ALA A 108 -5.04 -10.88 14.51
CA ALA A 108 -4.86 -10.36 13.17
C ALA A 108 -3.91 -9.15 13.13
N PRO A 109 -3.07 -9.01 12.08
CA PRO A 109 -2.31 -7.81 11.84
C PRO A 109 -3.14 -6.74 11.10
N LEU A 110 -2.67 -5.50 11.08
CA LEU A 110 -3.23 -4.41 10.25
C LEU A 110 -2.70 -4.51 8.80
N SER A 111 -2.93 -5.64 8.16
CA SER A 111 -2.52 -5.87 6.78
C SER A 111 -3.39 -5.11 5.76
N GLY A 112 -2.83 -4.93 4.54
CA GLY A 112 -3.58 -4.45 3.38
C GLY A 112 -4.48 -5.52 2.76
N SER A 113 -4.97 -5.23 1.55
CA SER A 113 -5.85 -6.12 0.75
C SER A 113 -5.11 -7.30 0.13
N SER A 114 -3.79 -7.17 -0.14
CA SER A 114 -2.98 -8.23 -0.72
C SER A 114 -2.03 -8.86 0.31
N PRO A 115 -2.14 -10.18 0.57
CA PRO A 115 -1.27 -10.89 1.51
C PRO A 115 0.18 -11.03 1.02
N ASP A 116 0.43 -10.86 -0.28
CA ASP A 116 1.78 -10.96 -0.88
C ASP A 116 2.67 -9.74 -0.64
N VAL A 117 2.10 -8.63 -0.18
CA VAL A 117 2.83 -7.39 0.09
C VAL A 117 3.75 -7.56 1.30
N GLY A 118 4.96 -6.99 1.21
CA GLY A 118 5.95 -7.00 2.30
C GLY A 118 5.50 -6.13 3.48
N VAL A 119 5.56 -6.69 4.70
CA VAL A 119 5.13 -6.05 5.94
C VAL A 119 5.82 -4.71 6.17
N VAL A 120 7.15 -4.71 6.09
CA VAL A 120 7.96 -3.54 6.45
C VAL A 120 7.72 -2.39 5.48
N GLY A 121 7.84 -2.62 4.16
CA GLY A 121 7.64 -1.57 3.16
C GLY A 121 6.24 -0.95 3.20
N TYR A 122 5.20 -1.76 3.39
CA TYR A 122 3.83 -1.32 3.57
C TYR A 122 3.67 -0.42 4.81
N THR A 123 4.18 -0.86 5.95
CA THR A 123 4.03 -0.16 7.23
C THR A 123 4.83 1.15 7.27
N LEU A 124 6.07 1.17 6.73
CA LEU A 124 6.86 2.39 6.60
C LEU A 124 6.20 3.47 5.74
N SER A 125 5.29 3.09 4.85
CA SER A 125 4.50 4.03 4.04
C SER A 125 3.19 4.46 4.71
N GLY A 126 2.96 4.06 5.96
CA GLY A 126 1.74 4.33 6.73
C GLY A 126 0.87 3.09 6.89
N GLY A 127 0.51 2.41 5.80
CA GLY A 127 -0.29 1.19 5.82
C GLY A 127 -1.77 1.43 6.10
N PHE A 128 -2.56 1.56 5.04
CA PHE A 128 -4.02 1.72 5.07
C PHE A 128 -4.66 0.40 4.64
N GLY A 129 -5.25 -0.35 5.57
CA GLY A 129 -5.71 -1.70 5.32
C GLY A 129 -7.18 -1.95 5.67
N LEU A 130 -7.53 -3.24 5.69
CA LEU A 130 -8.90 -3.74 5.83
C LEU A 130 -9.59 -3.36 7.15
N MET A 131 -8.83 -2.98 8.18
CA MET A 131 -9.36 -2.58 9.49
C MET A 131 -8.96 -1.13 9.85
N ALA A 132 -8.52 -0.33 8.86
CA ALA A 132 -7.94 0.99 9.13
C ALA A 132 -8.94 1.98 9.75
N ARG A 133 -10.21 1.92 9.39
CA ARG A 133 -11.24 2.80 9.98
C ARG A 133 -11.47 2.52 11.46
N ARG A 134 -11.29 1.27 11.89
CA ARG A 134 -11.45 0.90 13.31
C ARG A 134 -10.20 1.18 14.13
N TYR A 135 -9.01 0.92 13.57
CA TYR A 135 -7.78 0.89 14.34
C TYR A 135 -6.72 1.91 13.92
N GLY A 136 -6.85 2.57 12.76
CA GLY A 136 -5.85 3.49 12.23
C GLY A 136 -4.88 2.81 11.27
N ARG A 137 -3.75 3.45 11.03
CA ARG A 137 -2.71 2.96 10.11
C ARG A 137 -1.87 1.87 10.79
N ALA A 138 -1.32 0.94 9.99
CA ALA A 138 -0.38 -0.05 10.49
C ALA A 138 0.85 0.60 11.18
N ALA A 139 1.33 1.74 10.65
CA ALA A 139 2.43 2.50 11.23
C ALA A 139 2.15 3.03 12.65
N ASP A 140 0.88 3.26 13.00
CA ASP A 140 0.50 3.77 14.32
C ASP A 140 0.62 2.69 15.41
N HIS A 141 0.69 1.42 15.02
CA HIS A 141 0.80 0.24 15.88
C HIS A 141 2.23 -0.34 15.96
N VAL A 142 3.22 0.31 15.34
CA VAL A 142 4.62 -0.10 15.45
C VAL A 142 5.12 0.24 16.85
N ARG A 143 5.80 -0.72 17.49
CA ARG A 143 6.44 -0.60 18.81
C ARG A 143 7.92 -0.31 18.74
N ALA A 144 8.63 -0.95 17.80
CA ALA A 144 10.06 -0.77 17.62
C ALA A 144 10.51 -1.16 16.20
N LEU A 145 11.65 -0.63 15.79
CA LEU A 145 12.28 -0.89 14.50
C LEU A 145 13.76 -1.11 14.72
N ASP A 146 14.32 -2.18 14.13
CA ASP A 146 15.76 -2.31 13.99
C ASP A 146 16.16 -1.75 12.62
N VAL A 147 17.10 -0.81 12.60
CA VAL A 147 17.46 -0.05 11.40
C VAL A 147 18.97 0.07 11.26
N VAL A 148 19.47 -0.15 10.05
CA VAL A 148 20.85 0.13 9.67
C VAL A 148 20.91 1.54 9.07
N THR A 149 21.63 2.45 9.72
CA THR A 149 21.84 3.84 9.28
C THR A 149 23.01 3.97 8.30
N ALA A 150 23.20 5.16 7.69
CA ALA A 150 24.20 5.37 6.63
C ALA A 150 25.65 5.15 7.06
N ASP A 151 25.95 5.19 8.37
CA ASP A 151 27.22 4.84 8.97
C ASP A 151 27.46 3.31 9.08
N GLY A 152 26.47 2.50 8.68
CA GLY A 152 26.50 1.04 8.77
C GLY A 152 26.27 0.50 10.18
N GLU A 153 25.80 1.33 11.12
CA GLU A 153 25.47 0.92 12.48
C GLU A 153 24.04 0.41 12.57
N ILE A 154 23.84 -0.66 13.37
CA ILE A 154 22.53 -1.21 13.68
C ILE A 154 21.97 -0.48 14.90
N ARG A 155 20.82 0.14 14.76
CA ARG A 155 20.17 0.92 15.82
C ARG A 155 18.77 0.38 16.05
N ARG A 156 18.31 0.41 17.31
CA ARG A 156 16.92 0.18 17.67
C ARG A 156 16.22 1.54 17.81
N ALA A 157 15.19 1.76 17.01
CA ALA A 157 14.36 2.95 17.07
C ALA A 157 13.07 2.63 17.85
N GLU A 158 12.82 3.40 18.91
CA GLU A 158 11.70 3.23 19.85
C GLU A 158 10.96 4.58 20.04
N PRO A 159 9.76 4.59 20.66
CA PRO A 159 9.02 5.81 20.94
C PRO A 159 9.89 6.88 21.58
N GLY A 160 9.76 8.12 21.07
CA GLY A 160 10.56 9.28 21.51
C GLY A 160 11.83 9.52 20.70
N SER A 161 12.30 8.57 19.86
CA SER A 161 13.43 8.82 18.96
C SER A 161 12.99 9.42 17.62
N ASP A 162 13.88 10.23 17.01
CA ASP A 162 13.64 10.84 15.70
C ASP A 162 13.46 9.80 14.59
N LEU A 163 14.26 8.73 14.62
CA LEU A 163 14.16 7.62 13.65
C LEU A 163 12.82 6.91 13.77
N PHE A 164 12.32 6.70 14.99
CA PHE A 164 11.03 6.07 15.21
C PHE A 164 9.87 6.91 14.63
N TRP A 165 9.93 8.23 14.84
CA TRP A 165 8.95 9.13 14.24
C TRP A 165 9.01 9.10 12.70
N ALA A 166 10.21 9.25 12.13
CA ALA A 166 10.41 9.41 10.70
C ALA A 166 10.08 8.15 9.90
N LEU A 167 10.42 6.97 10.44
CA LEU A 167 10.20 5.70 9.75
C LEU A 167 8.73 5.23 9.80
N ARG A 168 7.89 5.84 10.61
CA ARG A 168 6.45 5.53 10.69
C ARG A 168 5.63 6.46 9.81
N GLY A 169 5.53 6.12 8.52
CA GLY A 169 4.81 6.88 7.49
C GLY A 169 5.71 7.72 6.58
N GLY A 170 6.97 7.98 6.95
CA GLY A 170 7.91 8.74 6.13
C GLY A 170 8.70 7.89 5.13
N ARG A 171 8.43 6.59 5.06
CA ARG A 171 9.02 5.58 4.19
C ARG A 171 10.51 5.38 4.38
N ALA A 172 11.37 6.07 3.67
CA ALA A 172 12.79 5.73 3.62
C ALA A 172 13.70 6.96 3.54
N GLY A 173 14.98 6.71 3.36
CA GLY A 173 15.99 7.75 3.21
C GLY A 173 16.76 8.04 4.50
N LEU A 174 16.49 7.31 5.59
CA LEU A 174 17.18 7.44 6.87
C LEU A 174 17.87 6.14 7.30
N GLY A 175 17.63 5.05 6.59
CA GLY A 175 18.21 3.75 6.89
C GLY A 175 17.42 2.59 6.30
N VAL A 176 17.95 1.40 6.46
CA VAL A 176 17.34 0.13 6.06
C VAL A 176 16.76 -0.54 7.30
N VAL A 177 15.43 -0.64 7.37
CA VAL A 177 14.77 -1.40 8.45
C VAL A 177 15.00 -2.89 8.21
N THR A 178 15.56 -3.57 9.22
CA THR A 178 15.88 -5.00 9.16
C THR A 178 14.91 -5.86 9.94
N ALA A 179 14.24 -5.29 10.97
CA ALA A 179 13.14 -5.93 11.69
C ALA A 179 12.18 -4.89 12.23
N MET A 180 10.94 -5.31 12.46
CA MET A 180 9.86 -4.48 12.99
C MET A 180 9.05 -5.25 14.02
N GLU A 181 8.70 -4.58 15.11
CA GLU A 181 7.78 -5.08 16.14
C GLU A 181 6.51 -4.22 16.13
N PHE A 182 5.33 -4.87 16.16
CA PHE A 182 4.05 -4.17 16.08
C PHE A 182 2.92 -4.96 16.77
N ASP A 183 1.80 -4.25 17.04
CA ASP A 183 0.63 -4.83 17.68
C ASP A 183 -0.13 -5.80 16.76
N LEU A 184 -0.66 -6.85 17.36
CA LEU A 184 -1.69 -7.72 16.80
C LEU A 184 -3.03 -7.44 17.51
N LEU A 185 -4.11 -7.55 16.75
CA LEU A 185 -5.45 -7.24 17.22
C LEU A 185 -6.23 -8.52 17.52
N PRO A 186 -7.10 -8.55 18.55
CA PRO A 186 -7.92 -9.71 18.90
C PRO A 186 -9.10 -9.82 17.91
N VAL A 187 -8.80 -10.16 16.67
CA VAL A 187 -9.76 -10.33 15.57
C VAL A 187 -9.50 -11.68 14.92
N SER A 188 -10.41 -12.64 15.13
CA SER A 188 -10.38 -13.95 14.48
C SER A 188 -11.13 -13.95 13.16
N ASP A 189 -12.26 -13.24 13.12
CA ASP A 189 -13.25 -13.29 12.05
C ASP A 189 -13.70 -11.88 11.66
N LEU A 190 -14.23 -11.77 10.45
CA LEU A 190 -14.90 -10.59 9.94
C LEU A 190 -16.03 -10.99 8.97
N TYR A 191 -16.96 -10.07 8.71
CA TYR A 191 -17.87 -10.19 7.58
C TYR A 191 -17.22 -9.50 6.39
N GLY A 192 -16.90 -10.25 5.33
CA GLY A 192 -16.11 -9.74 4.21
C GLY A 192 -16.46 -10.35 2.88
N GLY A 193 -15.94 -9.71 1.81
CA GLY A 193 -16.17 -10.07 0.43
C GLY A 193 -16.50 -8.86 -0.42
N SER A 194 -17.21 -9.09 -1.53
CA SER A 194 -17.58 -8.01 -2.45
C SER A 194 -18.94 -8.25 -3.12
N LEU A 195 -19.59 -7.12 -3.49
CA LEU A 195 -20.72 -7.07 -4.42
C LEU A 195 -20.22 -6.56 -5.77
N THR A 196 -20.50 -7.29 -6.84
CA THR A 196 -20.11 -6.91 -8.21
C THR A 196 -21.32 -6.61 -9.04
N PHE A 197 -21.36 -5.45 -9.69
CA PHE A 197 -22.46 -4.96 -10.52
C PHE A 197 -22.03 -4.72 -11.96
N ASP A 198 -22.96 -4.84 -12.89
CA ASP A 198 -22.69 -4.65 -14.33
C ASP A 198 -22.46 -3.17 -14.70
N SER A 199 -21.93 -2.95 -15.88
CA SER A 199 -21.57 -1.65 -16.43
C SER A 199 -22.73 -0.63 -16.43
N ALA A 200 -23.95 -1.06 -16.72
CA ALA A 200 -25.11 -0.18 -16.73
C ALA A 200 -25.41 0.43 -15.35
N ASP A 201 -25.03 -0.26 -14.29
CA ASP A 201 -25.35 0.11 -12.91
C ASP A 201 -24.24 0.94 -12.23
N VAL A 202 -23.04 1.09 -12.85
CA VAL A 202 -21.91 1.80 -12.28
C VAL A 202 -22.27 3.18 -11.72
N PRO A 203 -23.00 4.07 -12.43
CA PRO A 203 -23.34 5.39 -11.88
C PRO A 203 -24.29 5.32 -10.67
N ALA A 204 -25.25 4.38 -10.68
CA ALA A 204 -26.18 4.20 -9.58
C ALA A 204 -25.49 3.63 -8.33
N VAL A 205 -24.62 2.65 -8.52
CA VAL A 205 -23.83 2.01 -7.44
C VAL A 205 -22.86 3.01 -6.79
N LEU A 206 -22.18 3.86 -7.58
CA LEU A 206 -21.33 4.94 -7.08
C LEU A 206 -22.09 5.88 -6.13
N ARG A 207 -23.25 6.36 -6.54
CA ARG A 207 -24.09 7.26 -5.73
C ARG A 207 -24.65 6.59 -4.48
N ALA A 208 -25.11 5.35 -4.62
CA ALA A 208 -25.61 4.57 -3.51
C ALA A 208 -24.53 4.27 -2.48
N TRP A 209 -23.34 3.83 -2.92
CA TRP A 209 -22.21 3.56 -2.05
C TRP A 209 -21.73 4.82 -1.31
N ARG A 210 -21.64 5.96 -1.98
CA ARG A 210 -21.31 7.25 -1.34
C ARG A 210 -22.26 7.53 -0.17
N THR A 211 -23.56 7.44 -0.41
CA THR A 211 -24.59 7.74 0.60
C THR A 211 -24.57 6.73 1.74
N TRP A 212 -24.47 5.45 1.41
CA TRP A 212 -24.43 4.36 2.38
C TRP A 212 -23.14 4.42 3.25
N SER A 213 -21.98 4.61 2.62
CA SER A 213 -20.70 4.65 3.34
C SER A 213 -20.54 5.86 4.27
N ALA A 214 -21.26 6.96 4.00
CA ALA A 214 -21.25 8.13 4.88
C ALA A 214 -21.87 7.86 6.26
N ALA A 215 -22.85 6.95 6.34
CA ALA A 215 -23.51 6.54 7.59
C ALA A 215 -22.87 5.28 8.22
N ALA A 216 -21.83 4.75 7.60
CA ALA A 216 -21.22 3.48 8.03
C ALA A 216 -20.45 3.62 9.36
N PRO A 217 -20.54 2.60 10.26
CA PRO A 217 -19.80 2.61 11.51
C PRO A 217 -18.27 2.52 11.29
N ASP A 218 -17.48 2.94 12.28
CA ASP A 218 -16.01 2.84 12.21
C ASP A 218 -15.50 1.39 12.10
N THR A 219 -16.32 0.42 12.49
CA THR A 219 -16.04 -1.01 12.34
C THR A 219 -16.11 -1.53 10.90
N LEU A 220 -16.63 -0.72 9.97
CA LEU A 220 -16.67 -1.02 8.54
C LEU A 220 -15.54 -0.31 7.80
N THR A 221 -14.69 -1.06 7.13
CA THR A 221 -13.80 -0.56 6.07
C THR A 221 -14.38 -0.98 4.71
N THR A 222 -14.55 -0.04 3.80
CA THR A 222 -15.13 -0.30 2.48
C THR A 222 -14.45 0.52 1.39
N SER A 223 -14.40 -0.06 0.21
CA SER A 223 -14.00 0.63 -1.02
C SER A 223 -14.93 0.27 -2.17
N LEU A 224 -14.95 1.12 -3.19
CA LEU A 224 -15.60 0.86 -4.45
C LEU A 224 -14.57 0.90 -5.56
N ALA A 225 -14.48 -0.18 -6.34
CA ALA A 225 -13.64 -0.26 -7.52
C ALA A 225 -14.49 -0.22 -8.80
N VAL A 226 -14.06 0.58 -9.78
CA VAL A 226 -14.59 0.56 -11.16
C VAL A 226 -13.50 -0.04 -12.04
N ILE A 227 -13.79 -1.17 -12.67
CA ILE A 227 -12.79 -2.01 -13.34
C ILE A 227 -13.31 -2.41 -14.72
N GLN A 228 -12.49 -2.19 -15.75
CA GLN A 228 -12.71 -2.79 -17.05
C GLN A 228 -11.88 -4.07 -17.18
N TYR A 229 -12.54 -5.21 -17.25
CA TYR A 229 -11.89 -6.48 -17.50
C TYR A 229 -11.69 -6.72 -18.99
N PRO A 230 -10.54 -7.23 -19.42
CA PRO A 230 -10.32 -7.62 -20.81
C PRO A 230 -11.15 -8.86 -21.17
N ASP A 231 -11.49 -9.00 -22.45
CA ASP A 231 -12.11 -10.23 -22.98
C ASP A 231 -11.05 -11.27 -23.28
N LEU A 232 -10.52 -11.89 -22.21
CA LEU A 232 -9.47 -12.91 -22.28
C LEU A 232 -9.91 -14.19 -21.57
N PRO A 233 -9.55 -15.38 -22.07
CA PRO A 233 -9.97 -16.67 -21.50
C PRO A 233 -9.63 -16.88 -20.00
N MET A 234 -8.57 -16.21 -19.50
CA MET A 234 -8.17 -16.30 -18.10
C MET A 234 -9.06 -15.47 -17.17
N VAL A 235 -9.86 -14.54 -17.69
CA VAL A 235 -10.78 -13.72 -16.89
C VAL A 235 -12.04 -14.55 -16.60
N PRO A 236 -12.53 -14.58 -15.34
CA PRO A 236 -13.75 -15.28 -14.98
C PRO A 236 -14.96 -14.84 -15.83
N GLU A 237 -15.75 -15.80 -16.31
CA GLU A 237 -16.87 -15.56 -17.23
C GLU A 237 -17.84 -14.46 -16.79
N PRO A 238 -18.24 -14.33 -15.52
CA PRO A 238 -19.18 -13.30 -15.09
C PRO A 238 -18.71 -11.86 -15.31
N VAL A 239 -17.40 -11.63 -15.36
CA VAL A 239 -16.80 -10.27 -15.49
C VAL A 239 -16.00 -10.07 -16.78
N ARG A 240 -15.83 -11.12 -17.59
CA ARG A 240 -15.03 -11.09 -18.82
C ARG A 240 -15.58 -10.08 -19.83
N GLY A 241 -14.71 -9.20 -20.32
CA GLY A 241 -15.05 -8.15 -21.28
C GLY A 241 -15.97 -7.06 -20.74
N ARG A 242 -16.26 -7.07 -19.44
CA ARG A 242 -17.21 -6.14 -18.81
C ARG A 242 -16.48 -5.01 -18.10
N HIS A 243 -17.14 -3.87 -18.07
CA HIS A 243 -16.87 -2.80 -17.13
C HIS A 243 -17.79 -3.02 -15.93
N ILE A 244 -17.24 -3.05 -14.72
CA ILE A 244 -18.00 -3.38 -13.51
C ILE A 244 -17.81 -2.34 -12.41
N ALA A 245 -18.74 -2.28 -11.46
CA ALA A 245 -18.52 -1.70 -10.14
C ALA A 245 -18.43 -2.82 -9.10
N GLN A 246 -17.39 -2.81 -8.27
CA GLN A 246 -17.18 -3.78 -7.20
C GLN A 246 -17.10 -3.05 -5.86
N VAL A 247 -18.08 -3.26 -4.99
CA VAL A 247 -18.05 -2.77 -3.60
C VAL A 247 -17.43 -3.83 -2.72
N ARG A 248 -16.30 -3.48 -2.08
CA ARG A 248 -15.53 -4.33 -1.18
C ARG A 248 -15.84 -4.00 0.27
N ILE A 249 -15.97 -5.00 1.10
CA ILE A 249 -16.43 -4.90 2.49
C ILE A 249 -15.50 -5.71 3.40
N ALA A 250 -15.06 -5.06 4.49
CA ALA A 250 -14.44 -5.71 5.64
C ALA A 250 -15.11 -5.11 6.88
N TYR A 251 -15.96 -5.87 7.55
CA TYR A 251 -16.78 -5.43 8.66
C TYR A 251 -16.53 -6.27 9.92
N LEU A 252 -16.28 -5.59 11.04
CA LEU A 252 -15.99 -6.20 12.35
C LEU A 252 -17.24 -6.23 13.24
N GLY A 253 -18.39 -6.55 12.69
CA GLY A 253 -19.67 -6.71 13.38
C GLY A 253 -20.37 -7.98 12.97
N GLU A 254 -21.49 -8.30 13.63
CA GLU A 254 -22.24 -9.55 13.46
C GLU A 254 -23.42 -9.41 12.48
N ASP A 255 -23.92 -8.19 12.26
CA ASP A 255 -25.10 -7.84 11.44
C ASP A 255 -24.74 -7.46 10.00
N GLY A 256 -23.74 -8.13 9.42
CA GLY A 256 -23.20 -7.79 8.09
C GLY A 256 -24.24 -7.86 6.97
N ASP A 257 -25.15 -8.84 6.98
CA ASP A 257 -26.19 -8.97 5.96
C ASP A 257 -27.19 -7.80 6.00
N ASP A 258 -27.60 -7.37 7.20
CA ASP A 258 -28.50 -6.22 7.37
C ASP A 258 -27.77 -4.91 6.96
N LEU A 259 -26.51 -4.76 7.32
CA LEU A 259 -25.69 -3.61 6.96
C LEU A 259 -25.59 -3.42 5.45
N VAL A 260 -25.43 -4.49 4.66
CA VAL A 260 -25.24 -4.43 3.20
C VAL A 260 -26.54 -4.54 2.41
N ALA A 261 -27.69 -4.85 3.04
CA ALA A 261 -28.98 -4.98 2.38
C ALA A 261 -29.35 -3.77 1.47
N PRO A 262 -29.09 -2.50 1.87
CA PRO A 262 -29.33 -1.35 0.99
C PRO A 262 -28.51 -1.37 -0.30
N LEU A 263 -27.29 -1.89 -0.29
CA LEU A 263 -26.44 -2.00 -1.48
C LEU A 263 -26.94 -3.13 -2.40
N ARG A 264 -27.37 -4.26 -1.84
CA ARG A 264 -27.96 -5.36 -2.60
C ARG A 264 -29.24 -4.95 -3.33
N ALA A 265 -29.95 -3.94 -2.79
CA ALA A 265 -31.19 -3.42 -3.39
C ALA A 265 -30.97 -2.43 -4.54
N VAL A 266 -29.72 -2.00 -4.82
CA VAL A 266 -29.44 -1.00 -5.87
C VAL A 266 -29.67 -1.57 -7.27
N ALA A 267 -29.16 -2.77 -7.52
CA ALA A 267 -29.28 -3.47 -8.81
C ALA A 267 -28.99 -4.97 -8.60
N PRO A 268 -29.37 -5.84 -9.57
CA PRO A 268 -28.96 -7.24 -9.56
C PRO A 268 -27.44 -7.39 -9.60
N ALA A 269 -26.85 -8.05 -8.59
CA ALA A 269 -25.44 -8.29 -8.57
C ALA A 269 -25.02 -9.42 -9.53
N LEU A 270 -23.93 -9.24 -10.27
CA LEU A 270 -23.30 -10.31 -11.06
C LEU A 270 -22.65 -11.36 -10.14
N ALA A 271 -22.14 -10.91 -8.99
CA ALA A 271 -21.57 -11.76 -7.95
C ALA A 271 -21.75 -11.12 -6.58
N ASP A 272 -22.06 -11.96 -5.58
CA ASP A 272 -22.10 -11.63 -4.17
C ASP A 272 -21.27 -12.66 -3.43
N THR A 273 -20.10 -12.25 -2.89
CA THR A 273 -19.19 -13.11 -2.14
C THR A 273 -19.17 -12.79 -0.65
N LEU A 274 -20.08 -11.91 -0.20
CA LEU A 274 -20.16 -11.45 1.17
C LEU A 274 -20.57 -12.58 2.12
N ARG A 275 -19.78 -12.79 3.17
CA ARG A 275 -20.03 -13.80 4.17
C ARG A 275 -19.21 -13.57 5.45
N PRO A 276 -19.58 -14.16 6.58
CA PRO A 276 -18.64 -14.36 7.68
C PRO A 276 -17.44 -15.19 7.20
N MET A 277 -16.22 -14.75 7.54
CA MET A 277 -14.99 -15.46 7.19
C MET A 277 -13.91 -15.26 8.25
N PRO A 278 -13.02 -16.24 8.44
CA PRO A 278 -11.84 -16.02 9.27
C PRO A 278 -10.93 -14.95 8.62
N PHE A 279 -10.25 -14.17 9.46
CA PHE A 279 -9.34 -13.12 8.96
C PHE A 279 -8.26 -13.68 8.03
N THR A 280 -7.89 -14.94 8.20
CA THR A 280 -6.94 -15.65 7.32
C THR A 280 -7.37 -15.73 5.85
N GLU A 281 -8.67 -15.55 5.57
CA GLU A 281 -9.22 -15.50 4.21
C GLU A 281 -9.40 -14.08 3.67
N SER A 282 -9.02 -13.05 4.43
CA SER A 282 -9.24 -11.63 4.09
C SER A 282 -8.66 -11.19 2.75
N GLY A 283 -7.62 -11.86 2.25
CA GLY A 283 -7.06 -11.62 0.92
C GLY A 283 -8.04 -11.88 -0.22
N SER A 284 -9.10 -12.67 0.01
CA SER A 284 -10.15 -12.94 -0.99
C SER A 284 -11.12 -11.77 -1.21
N ILE A 285 -11.15 -10.77 -0.32
CA ILE A 285 -12.03 -9.59 -0.43
C ILE A 285 -11.75 -8.78 -1.69
N ALA A 286 -10.48 -8.51 -1.97
CA ALA A 286 -10.05 -7.77 -3.16
C ALA A 286 -9.61 -8.69 -4.30
N ALA A 287 -9.16 -9.91 -3.97
CA ALA A 287 -8.67 -10.93 -4.91
C ALA A 287 -7.66 -10.36 -5.94
N GLU A 288 -6.69 -9.59 -5.45
CA GLU A 288 -5.70 -8.91 -6.30
C GLU A 288 -4.78 -9.91 -7.02
N PRO A 289 -4.24 -9.54 -8.21
CA PRO A 289 -3.29 -10.38 -8.93
C PRO A 289 -2.05 -10.71 -8.10
N ARG A 290 -1.63 -11.98 -8.09
CA ARG A 290 -0.46 -12.46 -7.32
C ARG A 290 0.82 -12.60 -8.17
N GLN A 291 0.73 -12.42 -9.48
CA GLN A 291 1.88 -12.53 -10.39
C GLN A 291 2.52 -11.15 -10.61
N PRO A 292 3.86 -11.07 -10.66
CA PRO A 292 4.56 -9.84 -11.03
C PRO A 292 4.07 -9.26 -12.35
N HIS A 293 3.82 -7.95 -12.37
CA HIS A 293 3.39 -7.23 -13.57
C HIS A 293 3.76 -5.75 -13.51
N GLY A 294 3.73 -5.09 -14.67
CA GLY A 294 3.96 -3.65 -14.76
C GLY A 294 2.69 -2.87 -14.51
N TYR A 295 2.75 -1.86 -13.65
CA TYR A 295 1.65 -0.93 -13.41
C TYR A 295 2.12 0.47 -13.05
N HIS A 296 1.25 1.44 -13.26
CA HIS A 296 1.43 2.81 -12.80
C HIS A 296 0.20 3.26 -12.05
N GLY A 297 0.40 3.93 -10.93
CA GLY A 297 -0.71 4.36 -10.09
C GLY A 297 -0.44 5.66 -9.37
N THR A 298 -1.50 6.43 -9.22
CA THR A 298 -1.53 7.67 -8.44
C THR A 298 -2.85 7.80 -7.72
N ASN A 299 -2.96 8.77 -6.84
CA ASN A 299 -4.17 8.99 -6.05
C ASN A 299 -4.34 10.46 -5.67
N ALA A 300 -5.51 10.79 -5.16
CA ALA A 300 -5.76 12.07 -4.50
C ALA A 300 -6.69 11.86 -3.31
N THR A 301 -6.44 12.59 -2.24
CA THR A 301 -7.34 12.66 -1.08
C THR A 301 -8.40 13.72 -1.30
N VAL A 302 -9.62 13.45 -0.83
CA VAL A 302 -10.76 14.37 -0.93
C VAL A 302 -11.57 14.39 0.37
N ALA A 303 -12.08 15.58 0.74
CA ALA A 303 -12.87 15.73 1.95
C ALA A 303 -14.30 15.20 1.80
N GLN A 304 -14.85 15.16 0.57
CA GLN A 304 -16.19 14.65 0.29
C GLN A 304 -16.32 14.27 -1.18
N LEU A 305 -17.24 13.34 -1.46
CA LEU A 305 -17.65 13.02 -2.83
C LEU A 305 -18.96 13.75 -3.14
N ASN A 306 -18.95 14.72 -4.05
CA ASN A 306 -20.16 15.38 -4.56
C ASN A 306 -20.59 14.82 -5.92
N ASP A 307 -21.76 15.23 -6.40
CA ASP A 307 -22.29 14.70 -7.67
C ASP A 307 -21.40 15.06 -8.86
N ALA A 308 -20.84 16.27 -8.91
CA ALA A 308 -19.95 16.68 -9.99
C ALA A 308 -18.66 15.84 -10.05
N MET A 309 -18.12 15.44 -8.89
CA MET A 309 -17.00 14.51 -8.84
C MET A 309 -17.38 13.13 -9.35
N LEU A 310 -18.55 12.61 -8.94
CA LEU A 310 -19.00 11.30 -9.41
C LEU A 310 -19.26 11.30 -10.92
N ASP A 311 -19.78 12.41 -11.47
CA ASP A 311 -19.96 12.57 -12.91
C ASP A 311 -18.62 12.61 -13.65
N ALA A 312 -17.64 13.33 -13.16
CA ALA A 312 -16.27 13.34 -13.71
C ALA A 312 -15.60 11.93 -13.61
N ILE A 313 -15.80 11.22 -12.51
CA ILE A 313 -15.32 9.84 -12.36
C ILE A 313 -15.96 8.92 -13.42
N VAL A 314 -17.25 9.02 -13.62
CA VAL A 314 -17.95 8.22 -14.65
C VAL A 314 -17.47 8.58 -16.05
N GLU A 315 -17.22 9.85 -16.34
CA GLU A 315 -16.70 10.31 -17.63
C GLU A 315 -15.29 9.76 -17.93
N HIS A 316 -14.39 9.80 -16.96
CA HIS A 316 -12.98 9.47 -17.19
C HIS A 316 -12.58 8.02 -16.83
N ALA A 317 -13.36 7.34 -16.01
CA ALA A 317 -13.06 5.99 -15.54
C ALA A 317 -14.25 5.03 -15.61
N GLY A 318 -15.44 5.50 -16.00
CA GLY A 318 -16.65 4.68 -16.14
C GLY A 318 -16.77 4.03 -17.51
N PRO A 319 -17.90 3.32 -17.73
CA PRO A 319 -18.21 2.69 -19.02
C PRO A 319 -18.24 3.72 -20.16
N GLY A 320 -17.46 3.44 -21.21
CA GLY A 320 -17.32 4.32 -22.37
C GLY A 320 -16.14 5.28 -22.33
N ALA A 321 -15.40 5.38 -21.23
CA ALA A 321 -14.13 6.11 -21.19
C ALA A 321 -13.10 5.47 -22.16
N ALA A 322 -12.33 6.30 -22.86
CA ALA A 322 -11.44 5.82 -23.93
C ALA A 322 -10.26 4.95 -23.42
N ALA A 323 -9.75 5.22 -22.22
CA ALA A 323 -8.67 4.49 -21.59
C ALA A 323 -8.86 4.49 -20.05
N PRO A 324 -9.92 3.81 -19.55
CA PRO A 324 -10.24 3.87 -18.14
C PRO A 324 -9.16 3.19 -17.30
N PRO A 325 -8.69 3.84 -16.22
CA PRO A 325 -7.90 3.15 -15.20
C PRO A 325 -8.80 2.17 -14.41
N VAL A 326 -8.19 1.25 -13.70
CA VAL A 326 -8.82 0.68 -12.51
C VAL A 326 -8.94 1.82 -11.51
N LEU A 327 -10.16 2.29 -11.30
CA LEU A 327 -10.43 3.33 -10.31
C LEU A 327 -10.84 2.66 -8.99
N ILE A 328 -10.27 3.13 -7.89
CA ILE A 328 -10.67 2.66 -6.56
C ILE A 328 -10.93 3.89 -5.68
N ILE A 329 -12.04 3.89 -4.98
CA ILE A 329 -12.37 4.90 -3.98
C ILE A 329 -12.42 4.20 -2.63
N ASP A 330 -11.51 4.54 -1.73
CA ASP A 330 -11.53 4.01 -0.36
C ASP A 330 -12.17 5.03 0.58
N ARG A 331 -13.06 4.56 1.47
CA ARG A 331 -13.60 5.36 2.58
C ARG A 331 -12.57 5.46 3.68
N LEU A 332 -12.19 6.68 4.04
CA LEU A 332 -11.33 7.00 5.18
C LEU A 332 -12.17 7.35 6.42
N GLY A 333 -11.68 8.22 7.30
CA GLY A 333 -12.37 8.63 8.53
C GLY A 333 -12.20 7.60 9.66
N GLY A 334 -13.07 7.63 10.66
CA GLY A 334 -12.96 6.77 11.83
C GLY A 334 -11.67 6.98 12.61
N ALA A 335 -10.93 5.91 12.94
CA ALA A 335 -9.64 6.00 13.62
C ALA A 335 -8.58 6.75 12.81
N LEU A 336 -8.67 6.73 11.47
CA LEU A 336 -7.76 7.48 10.59
C LEU A 336 -7.88 9.01 10.77
N ALA A 337 -9.04 9.52 11.18
CA ALA A 337 -9.23 10.95 11.45
C ALA A 337 -8.70 11.38 12.83
N ARG A 338 -8.25 10.45 13.65
CA ARG A 338 -7.78 10.73 15.03
C ARG A 338 -6.24 10.79 15.05
N THR A 339 -5.71 11.69 15.89
CA THR A 339 -4.27 11.69 16.16
C THR A 339 -3.91 10.46 16.98
N PRO A 340 -2.95 9.62 16.55
CA PRO A 340 -2.51 8.48 17.33
C PRO A 340 -1.77 8.92 18.59
N GLU A 341 -1.75 8.05 19.62
CA GLU A 341 -1.08 8.31 20.90
C GLU A 341 0.41 8.64 20.72
N THR A 342 1.07 7.92 19.82
CA THR A 342 2.46 8.20 19.43
C THR A 342 2.47 8.58 17.95
N PRO A 343 2.49 9.87 17.61
CA PRO A 343 2.47 10.30 16.22
C PRO A 343 3.74 9.87 15.45
N GLY A 344 3.55 9.38 14.23
CA GLY A 344 4.59 9.28 13.20
C GLY A 344 4.53 10.45 12.23
N VAL A 345 5.07 10.29 11.02
CA VAL A 345 4.89 11.25 9.94
C VAL A 345 3.40 11.37 9.62
N GLY A 346 2.90 12.60 9.56
CA GLY A 346 1.49 12.89 9.36
C GLY A 346 1.02 12.71 7.92
N TRP A 347 -0.28 12.81 7.76
CA TRP A 347 -1.01 12.86 6.50
C TRP A 347 -2.24 13.75 6.71
N ASP A 348 -2.95 14.09 5.63
CA ASP A 348 -4.19 14.89 5.76
C ASP A 348 -5.32 14.02 6.31
N SER A 349 -5.45 14.01 7.63
CA SER A 349 -6.48 13.24 8.36
C SER A 349 -7.90 13.83 8.23
N SER A 350 -8.06 15.01 7.61
CA SER A 350 -9.37 15.58 7.28
C SER A 350 -10.00 14.95 6.05
N ALA A 351 -9.23 14.18 5.28
CA ALA A 351 -9.73 13.48 4.11
C ALA A 351 -10.72 12.38 4.50
N GLU A 352 -11.86 12.37 3.84
CA GLU A 352 -12.90 11.36 4.04
C GLU A 352 -12.82 10.22 3.02
N PHE A 353 -12.13 10.46 1.90
CA PHE A 353 -11.92 9.47 0.85
C PHE A 353 -10.54 9.63 0.21
N VAL A 354 -10.04 8.55 -0.38
CA VAL A 354 -8.97 8.58 -1.37
C VAL A 354 -9.46 8.00 -2.68
N VAL A 355 -9.23 8.73 -3.78
CA VAL A 355 -9.50 8.29 -5.14
C VAL A 355 -8.18 7.82 -5.76
N ARG A 356 -8.13 6.58 -6.22
CA ARG A 356 -6.93 5.94 -6.76
C ARG A 356 -7.15 5.56 -8.21
N ALA A 357 -6.19 5.88 -9.08
CA ALA A 357 -6.15 5.39 -10.44
C ALA A 357 -4.93 4.46 -10.60
N LEU A 358 -5.17 3.26 -11.12
CA LEU A 358 -4.18 2.24 -11.37
C LEU A 358 -4.35 1.69 -12.79
N SER A 359 -3.27 1.59 -13.57
CA SER A 359 -3.32 1.01 -14.90
C SER A 359 -2.15 0.05 -15.13
N MET A 360 -2.43 -1.06 -15.80
CA MET A 360 -1.40 -1.99 -16.25
C MET A 360 -0.54 -1.33 -17.33
N VAL A 361 0.78 -1.46 -17.23
CA VAL A 361 1.71 -0.96 -18.23
C VAL A 361 1.94 -2.07 -19.27
N GLY A 362 1.43 -1.84 -20.47
CA GLY A 362 1.67 -2.70 -21.64
C GLY A 362 2.86 -2.23 -22.48
N ASP A 363 2.97 -2.79 -23.69
CA ASP A 363 4.05 -2.51 -24.64
C ASP A 363 4.09 -1.05 -25.09
N ASP A 364 2.96 -0.34 -25.05
CA ASP A 364 2.84 1.10 -25.40
C ASP A 364 3.48 2.03 -24.36
N GLY A 365 3.92 1.47 -23.25
CA GLY A 365 4.60 2.20 -22.19
C GLY A 365 3.69 3.04 -21.29
N VAL A 366 4.30 3.85 -20.42
CA VAL A 366 3.61 4.56 -19.34
C VAL A 366 3.05 5.93 -19.73
N ALA A 367 3.46 6.51 -20.87
CA ALA A 367 3.12 7.89 -21.21
C ALA A 367 1.62 8.12 -21.44
N ALA A 368 0.95 7.22 -22.16
CA ALA A 368 -0.50 7.28 -22.39
C ALA A 368 -1.28 7.12 -21.08
N ILE A 369 -0.82 6.22 -20.19
CA ILE A 369 -1.40 6.00 -18.86
C ILE A 369 -1.30 7.27 -18.02
N ARG A 370 -0.11 7.90 -17.95
CA ARG A 370 0.09 9.16 -17.22
C ARG A 370 -0.85 10.26 -17.74
N SER A 371 -1.02 10.36 -19.08
CA SER A 371 -1.94 11.32 -19.67
C SER A 371 -3.40 11.06 -19.31
N ALA A 372 -3.84 9.79 -19.29
CA ALA A 372 -5.20 9.43 -18.88
C ALA A 372 -5.44 9.72 -17.39
N HIS A 373 -4.49 9.36 -16.52
CA HIS A 373 -4.56 9.68 -15.09
C HIS A 373 -4.58 11.18 -14.85
N ALA A 374 -3.73 11.97 -15.56
CA ALA A 374 -3.71 13.41 -15.44
C ALA A 374 -5.07 14.03 -15.78
N LYS A 375 -5.71 13.62 -16.88
CA LYS A 375 -7.05 14.11 -17.24
C LYS A 375 -8.10 13.87 -16.15
N LEU A 376 -8.09 12.67 -15.54
CA LEU A 376 -8.98 12.36 -14.44
C LEU A 376 -8.70 13.28 -13.24
N PHE A 377 -7.44 13.38 -12.80
CA PHE A 377 -7.10 14.18 -11.61
C PHE A 377 -7.18 15.68 -11.85
N ASP A 378 -6.97 16.18 -13.07
CA ASP A 378 -7.24 17.57 -13.46
C ASP A 378 -8.74 17.89 -13.32
N ALA A 379 -9.63 16.97 -13.75
CA ALA A 379 -11.07 17.12 -13.57
C ALA A 379 -11.47 17.10 -12.09
N LEU A 380 -10.75 16.38 -11.24
CA LEU A 380 -10.98 16.30 -9.79
C LEU A 380 -10.27 17.38 -8.98
N ALA A 381 -9.33 18.14 -9.59
CA ALA A 381 -8.45 19.10 -8.91
C ALA A 381 -9.17 20.09 -7.97
N PRO A 382 -10.38 20.61 -8.28
CA PRO A 382 -11.07 21.55 -7.38
C PRO A 382 -11.41 20.98 -5.99
N TRP A 383 -11.37 19.65 -5.83
CA TRP A 383 -11.78 18.95 -4.60
C TRP A 383 -10.66 18.14 -3.95
N THR A 384 -9.48 18.09 -4.58
CA THR A 384 -8.34 17.31 -4.08
C THR A 384 -7.48 18.12 -3.13
N ALA A 385 -6.88 17.44 -2.12
CA ALA A 385 -6.07 18.09 -1.09
C ALA A 385 -4.59 17.62 -1.12
N GLY A 386 -4.34 16.32 -1.33
CA GLY A 386 -3.01 15.73 -1.30
C GLY A 386 -3.02 14.31 -1.82
N ARG A 387 -1.98 13.55 -1.50
CA ARG A 387 -1.85 12.12 -1.88
C ARG A 387 -1.50 11.27 -0.66
N LEU A 388 -1.83 9.99 -0.74
CA LEU A 388 -1.37 8.98 0.21
C LEU A 388 -0.22 8.17 -0.40
N LEU A 389 0.91 8.15 0.29
CA LEU A 389 2.14 7.48 -0.15
C LEU A 389 1.97 5.99 -0.47
N PRO A 390 1.20 5.18 0.30
CA PRO A 390 1.02 3.75 0.01
C PRO A 390 0.38 3.44 -1.34
N PHE A 391 -0.27 4.41 -1.96
CA PHE A 391 -1.02 4.25 -3.21
C PHE A 391 -0.38 4.97 -4.40
N VAL A 392 0.95 5.20 -4.33
CA VAL A 392 1.75 5.73 -5.44
C VAL A 392 2.64 4.62 -5.97
N TYR A 393 2.52 4.30 -7.25
CA TYR A 393 3.22 3.20 -7.90
C TYR A 393 3.79 3.61 -9.25
N GLY A 394 4.96 3.03 -9.60
CA GLY A 394 5.70 3.39 -10.81
C GLY A 394 6.55 4.65 -10.61
N GLU A 395 7.25 5.08 -11.66
CA GLU A 395 8.17 6.21 -11.57
C GLU A 395 7.45 7.53 -11.31
N HIS A 396 7.93 8.25 -10.30
CA HIS A 396 7.56 9.61 -9.95
C HIS A 396 8.80 10.44 -9.65
N ALA A 397 8.72 11.76 -9.89
CA ALA A 397 9.78 12.68 -9.49
C ALA A 397 9.82 12.75 -7.94
N PRO A 398 10.98 12.45 -7.29
CA PRO A 398 11.03 12.29 -5.84
C PRO A 398 10.57 13.52 -5.05
N GLU A 399 11.02 14.71 -5.44
CA GLU A 399 10.65 15.96 -4.74
C GLU A 399 9.18 16.31 -4.92
N GLU A 400 8.61 16.18 -6.13
CA GLU A 400 7.19 16.40 -6.40
C GLU A 400 6.32 15.42 -5.60
N LEU A 401 6.75 14.17 -5.54
CA LEU A 401 6.07 13.17 -4.73
C LEU A 401 6.08 13.57 -3.26
N ALA A 402 7.24 13.89 -2.70
CA ALA A 402 7.37 14.27 -1.30
C ALA A 402 6.50 15.48 -0.93
N GLU A 403 6.48 16.52 -1.77
CA GLU A 403 5.66 17.72 -1.56
C GLU A 403 4.15 17.44 -1.63
N SER A 404 3.73 16.46 -2.44
CA SER A 404 2.32 16.11 -2.59
C SER A 404 1.79 15.18 -1.50
N VAL A 405 2.68 14.48 -0.78
CA VAL A 405 2.33 13.43 0.21
C VAL A 405 2.46 13.91 1.64
N PHE A 406 3.52 14.69 1.95
CA PHE A 406 3.84 15.04 3.32
C PHE A 406 3.36 16.46 3.67
N PRO A 407 2.79 16.65 4.89
CA PRO A 407 2.59 17.99 5.43
C PRO A 407 3.91 18.78 5.43
N ALA A 408 3.87 20.07 5.07
CA ALA A 408 5.07 20.89 4.89
C ALA A 408 5.99 20.93 6.13
N ALA A 409 5.43 20.86 7.34
CA ALA A 409 6.21 20.83 8.58
C ALA A 409 6.97 19.50 8.72
N ASP A 410 6.32 18.39 8.40
CA ASP A 410 6.91 17.06 8.47
C ASP A 410 7.97 16.86 7.40
N LEU A 411 7.73 17.35 6.19
CA LEU A 411 8.72 17.31 5.11
C LEU A 411 10.00 18.08 5.49
N ARG A 412 9.87 19.27 6.10
CA ARG A 412 11.05 20.00 6.61
C ARG A 412 11.80 19.18 7.64
N ARG A 413 11.11 18.60 8.63
CA ARG A 413 11.73 17.75 9.66
C ARG A 413 12.39 16.51 9.05
N LEU A 414 11.75 15.84 8.08
CA LEU A 414 12.34 14.71 7.37
C LEU A 414 13.64 15.11 6.65
N ARG A 415 13.68 16.27 5.98
CA ARG A 415 14.89 16.79 5.33
C ARG A 415 16.02 17.11 6.34
N GLU A 416 15.69 17.70 7.50
CA GLU A 416 16.64 17.94 8.60
C GLU A 416 17.20 16.62 9.17
N LEU A 417 16.34 15.64 9.41
CA LEU A 417 16.77 14.32 9.89
C LEU A 417 17.64 13.60 8.86
N ARG A 418 17.32 13.72 7.58
CA ARG A 418 18.13 13.16 6.51
C ARG A 418 19.52 13.78 6.48
N SER A 419 19.67 15.09 6.59
CA SER A 419 21.00 15.73 6.66
C SER A 419 21.81 15.27 7.86
N ARG A 420 21.17 14.81 8.94
CA ARG A 420 21.86 14.30 10.14
C ARG A 420 22.20 12.82 10.05
N TYR A 421 21.27 11.98 9.56
CA TYR A 421 21.46 10.52 9.53
C TYR A 421 22.05 9.99 8.22
N ASP A 422 21.97 10.76 7.14
CA ASP A 422 22.48 10.40 5.80
C ASP A 422 23.11 11.62 5.08
N ALA A 423 24.04 12.29 5.75
CA ALA A 423 24.78 13.43 5.17
C ALA A 423 25.54 13.08 3.87
N GLY A 424 25.88 11.81 3.68
CA GLY A 424 26.54 11.28 2.48
C GLY A 424 25.58 10.95 1.33
N ASN A 425 24.27 11.10 1.50
CA ASN A 425 23.25 10.70 0.52
C ASN A 425 23.41 9.24 0.05
N VAL A 426 23.70 8.34 0.99
CA VAL A 426 23.83 6.91 0.73
C VAL A 426 22.49 6.31 0.31
N PHE A 427 21.40 6.73 0.96
CA PHE A 427 20.05 6.24 0.63
C PHE A 427 19.37 7.15 -0.39
N ARG A 428 18.67 6.56 -1.36
CA ARG A 428 17.76 7.34 -2.21
C ARG A 428 16.54 7.79 -1.40
N ALA A 429 16.14 9.05 -1.59
CA ALA A 429 14.90 9.56 -1.01
C ALA A 429 13.70 9.10 -1.85
N TRP A 430 12.56 8.91 -1.14
CA TRP A 430 11.21 8.57 -1.65
C TRP A 430 11.12 7.91 -3.01
#